data_ef81bc40826b717e8860be3538a360fd
#
_entry.id   ef81bc40826b717e8860be3538a360fd
#
_cell.length_a   1.000
_cell.length_b   1.000
_cell.length_c   1.000
_cell.angle_alpha   90.00
_cell.angle_beta   90.00
_cell.angle_gamma   90.00
#
_symmetry.space_group_name_H-M   'P 1'
#
loop_
_entity.id
_entity.type
_entity.pdbx_description
1 polymer ?
#
loop_
_entity_poly.entity_id
_entity_poly.type
_entity_poly.pdbx_seq_one_letter_code
_entity_poly.pdbx_strand_id
1 'polypeptide(L)'
;MVVVDRASKDRTAELARDAGALVLREASGGYGATYQRAQAHFSALPRVPDVVVFVPGDRPRAAESVPALVAPIVERGLELVLGTDAIKHGIRERVVVGLIDTVYRQRWSGVGPVRALKFPALVALGMRDRGGGWDVGMLVRASKLGLTSDELDLPSEEAVGRTRVGPHALLHILRHATMR
;
A
#
# COMPACT_ATOMS: atom_id res chain seq x y z
N MET A 1 -4.07 9.91 -13.31
CA MET A 1 -3.03 9.51 -12.32
C MET A 1 -2.86 10.59 -11.28
N VAL A 2 -2.65 10.22 -10.01
CA VAL A 2 -2.37 11.15 -8.91
C VAL A 2 -0.98 10.84 -8.36
N VAL A 3 -0.15 11.86 -8.21
CA VAL A 3 1.17 11.77 -7.57
C VAL A 3 1.11 12.56 -6.27
N VAL A 4 1.48 11.95 -5.15
CA VAL A 4 1.60 12.64 -3.87
C VAL A 4 3.08 12.92 -3.61
N ASP A 5 3.45 14.18 -3.79
CA ASP A 5 4.83 14.65 -3.58
C ASP A 5 5.08 15.02 -2.12
N ARG A 6 6.12 14.43 -1.53
CA ARG A 6 6.53 14.67 -0.14
C ARG A 6 7.44 15.90 0.02
N ALA A 7 7.11 16.98 -0.65
CA ALA A 7 7.93 18.18 -0.70
C ALA A 7 9.36 17.90 -1.22
N SER A 8 9.44 17.17 -2.33
CA SER A 8 10.69 16.91 -3.03
C SER A 8 11.42 18.22 -3.34
N LYS A 9 12.74 18.18 -3.24
CA LYS A 9 13.62 19.34 -3.52
C LYS A 9 14.14 19.36 -4.96
N ASP A 10 13.84 18.31 -5.70
CA ASP A 10 14.18 18.12 -7.09
C ASP A 10 12.99 18.42 -8.03
N ARG A 11 13.12 18.09 -9.30
CA ARG A 11 12.09 18.32 -10.31
C ARG A 11 10.96 17.29 -10.32
N THR A 12 10.83 16.43 -9.28
CA THR A 12 9.83 15.35 -9.25
C THR A 12 8.41 15.88 -9.50
N ALA A 13 7.99 16.93 -8.79
CA ALA A 13 6.65 17.48 -8.93
C ALA A 13 6.40 18.14 -10.29
N GLU A 14 7.41 18.75 -10.88
CA GLU A 14 7.37 19.35 -12.23
C GLU A 14 7.19 18.25 -13.27
N LEU A 15 8.11 17.28 -13.30
CA LEU A 15 8.07 16.16 -14.24
C LEU A 15 6.76 15.36 -14.16
N ALA A 16 6.20 15.18 -12.96
CA ALA A 16 4.93 14.52 -12.80
C ALA A 16 3.76 15.31 -13.45
N ARG A 17 3.76 16.66 -13.34
CA ARG A 17 2.76 17.49 -14.00
C ARG A 17 2.92 17.47 -15.52
N ASP A 18 4.15 17.56 -16.02
CA ASP A 18 4.47 17.51 -17.44
C ASP A 18 4.02 16.17 -18.06
N ALA A 19 4.08 15.09 -17.27
CA ALA A 19 3.53 13.78 -17.64
C ALA A 19 2.00 13.67 -17.49
N GLY A 20 1.29 14.76 -17.18
CA GLY A 20 -0.16 14.80 -17.05
C GLY A 20 -0.73 14.29 -15.72
N ALA A 21 0.10 14.14 -14.68
CA ALA A 21 -0.40 13.75 -13.36
C ALA A 21 -0.96 14.93 -12.57
N LEU A 22 -2.02 14.68 -11.80
CA LEU A 22 -2.42 15.58 -10.73
C LEU A 22 -1.42 15.43 -9.58
N VAL A 23 -0.74 16.50 -9.22
CA VAL A 23 0.25 16.49 -8.13
C VAL A 23 -0.36 17.08 -6.87
N LEU A 24 -0.45 16.26 -5.83
CA LEU A 24 -0.82 16.68 -4.47
C LEU A 24 0.44 16.82 -3.63
N ARG A 25 0.54 17.88 -2.83
CA ARG A 25 1.67 18.07 -1.93
C ARG A 25 1.31 17.60 -0.52
N GLU A 26 2.19 16.82 0.10
CA GLU A 26 2.13 16.44 1.50
C GLU A 26 3.49 16.72 2.15
N ALA A 27 3.60 17.86 2.81
CA ALA A 27 4.85 18.31 3.42
C ALA A 27 5.04 17.78 4.85
N SER A 28 3.96 17.30 5.48
CA SER A 28 3.93 16.91 6.88
C SER A 28 3.66 15.39 7.01
N GLY A 29 4.30 14.77 7.99
CA GLY A 29 4.10 13.36 8.25
C GLY A 29 5.04 12.43 7.47
N GLY A 30 4.85 11.14 7.67
CA GLY A 30 5.64 10.09 7.05
C GLY A 30 5.00 9.53 5.78
N TYR A 31 5.43 8.33 5.42
CA TYR A 31 4.96 7.59 4.26
C TYR A 31 3.43 7.38 4.25
N GLY A 32 2.83 7.03 5.40
CA GLY A 32 1.39 6.85 5.53
C GLY A 32 0.58 8.11 5.26
N ALA A 33 1.14 9.31 5.51
CA ALA A 33 0.46 10.56 5.22
C ALA A 33 0.21 10.77 3.72
N THR A 34 1.10 10.27 2.86
CA THR A 34 0.92 10.35 1.40
C THR A 34 -0.27 9.53 0.93
N TYR A 35 -0.46 8.34 1.47
CA TYR A 35 -1.62 7.50 1.17
C TYR A 35 -2.92 8.12 1.66
N GLN A 36 -2.93 8.66 2.88
CA GLN A 36 -4.10 9.35 3.41
C GLN A 36 -4.45 10.61 2.60
N ARG A 37 -3.44 11.34 2.11
CA ARG A 37 -3.64 12.49 1.24
C ARG A 37 -4.30 12.10 -0.08
N ALA A 38 -3.84 11.00 -0.71
CA ALA A 38 -4.45 10.46 -1.91
C ALA A 38 -5.88 9.99 -1.65
N GLN A 39 -6.10 9.22 -0.56
CA GLN A 39 -7.43 8.73 -0.19
C GLN A 39 -8.41 9.88 0.06
N ALA A 40 -8.00 10.92 0.79
CA ALA A 40 -8.83 12.10 1.03
C ALA A 40 -9.22 12.82 -0.28
N HIS A 41 -8.27 12.92 -1.22
CA HIS A 41 -8.56 13.47 -2.54
C HIS A 41 -9.62 12.63 -3.28
N PHE A 42 -9.44 11.31 -3.35
CA PHE A 42 -10.39 10.42 -4.02
C PHE A 42 -11.78 10.44 -3.38
N SER A 43 -11.84 10.52 -2.04
CA SER A 43 -13.12 10.61 -1.31
C SER A 43 -13.88 11.92 -1.58
N ALA A 44 -13.19 12.96 -2.00
CA ALA A 44 -13.78 14.27 -2.31
C ALA A 44 -14.24 14.40 -3.77
N LEU A 45 -13.97 13.40 -4.62
CA LEU A 45 -14.41 13.42 -6.01
C LEU A 45 -15.94 13.20 -6.10
N PRO A 46 -16.63 13.86 -7.04
CA PRO A 46 -18.05 13.62 -7.30
C PRO A 46 -18.37 12.16 -7.65
N ARG A 47 -17.42 11.49 -8.30
CA ARG A 47 -17.43 10.06 -8.57
C ARG A 47 -16.12 9.47 -8.05
N VAL A 48 -16.23 8.68 -6.99
CA VAL A 48 -15.09 7.98 -6.43
C VAL A 48 -14.62 6.87 -7.37
N PRO A 49 -13.32 6.52 -7.39
CA PRO A 49 -12.84 5.41 -8.19
C PRO A 49 -13.35 4.07 -7.64
N ASP A 50 -13.53 3.08 -8.52
CA ASP A 50 -13.88 1.72 -8.10
C ASP A 50 -12.67 1.00 -7.49
N VAL A 51 -11.49 1.21 -8.09
CA VAL A 51 -10.22 0.60 -7.67
C VAL A 51 -9.13 1.66 -7.57
N VAL A 52 -8.30 1.56 -6.56
CA VAL A 52 -7.10 2.38 -6.38
C VAL A 52 -5.87 1.49 -6.38
N VAL A 53 -4.85 1.87 -7.14
CA VAL A 53 -3.55 1.19 -7.16
C VAL A 53 -2.50 2.12 -6.58
N PHE A 54 -1.75 1.62 -5.61
CA PHE A 54 -0.62 2.31 -5.01
C PHE A 54 0.67 1.77 -5.60
N VAL A 55 1.47 2.66 -6.18
CA VAL A 55 2.78 2.35 -6.75
C VAL A 55 3.78 3.34 -6.19
N PRO A 56 4.85 2.90 -5.52
CA PRO A 56 5.94 3.77 -5.11
C PRO A 56 6.64 4.39 -6.32
N GLY A 57 7.00 5.67 -6.23
CA GLY A 57 7.64 6.38 -7.33
C GLY A 57 9.07 5.91 -7.66
N ASP A 58 9.69 5.14 -6.78
CA ASP A 58 11.00 4.52 -6.97
C ASP A 58 10.91 3.10 -7.61
N ARG A 59 9.72 2.71 -8.07
CA ARG A 59 9.45 1.41 -8.72
C ARG A 59 8.75 1.59 -10.07
N PRO A 60 9.41 2.11 -11.09
CA PRO A 60 8.78 2.43 -12.37
C PRO A 60 8.23 1.19 -13.09
N ARG A 61 8.92 0.04 -13.01
CA ARG A 61 8.45 -1.21 -13.64
C ARG A 61 7.19 -1.78 -12.99
N ALA A 62 6.96 -1.52 -11.70
CA ALA A 62 5.74 -1.94 -11.05
C ALA A 62 4.49 -1.28 -11.67
N ALA A 63 4.63 -0.15 -12.34
CA ALA A 63 3.55 0.49 -13.07
C ALA A 63 3.06 -0.37 -14.25
N GLU A 64 3.94 -1.15 -14.87
CA GLU A 64 3.58 -2.08 -15.96
C GLU A 64 2.67 -3.22 -15.47
N SER A 65 2.73 -3.54 -14.18
CA SER A 65 1.92 -4.60 -13.56
C SER A 65 0.53 -4.11 -13.11
N VAL A 66 0.20 -2.83 -13.26
CA VAL A 66 -1.10 -2.28 -12.84
C VAL A 66 -2.29 -3.02 -13.45
N PRO A 67 -2.32 -3.36 -14.76
CA PRO A 67 -3.42 -4.13 -15.32
C PRO A 67 -3.59 -5.50 -14.65
N ALA A 68 -2.47 -6.20 -14.39
CA ALA A 68 -2.49 -7.53 -13.77
C ALA A 68 -2.93 -7.48 -12.29
N LEU A 69 -2.65 -6.39 -11.58
CA LEU A 69 -3.12 -6.18 -10.21
C LEU A 69 -4.63 -5.86 -10.16
N VAL A 70 -5.15 -5.17 -11.18
CA VAL A 70 -6.56 -4.76 -11.24
C VAL A 70 -7.46 -5.89 -11.73
N ALA A 71 -7.00 -6.72 -12.66
CA ALA A 71 -7.78 -7.78 -13.27
C ALA A 71 -8.47 -8.72 -12.25
N PRO A 72 -7.80 -9.26 -11.22
CA PRO A 72 -8.45 -10.12 -10.22
C PRO A 72 -9.54 -9.40 -9.40
N ILE A 73 -9.40 -8.09 -9.20
CA ILE A 73 -10.42 -7.29 -8.50
C ILE A 73 -11.67 -7.16 -9.34
N VAL A 74 -11.51 -6.91 -10.65
CA VAL A 74 -12.64 -6.70 -11.57
C VAL A 74 -13.30 -8.03 -11.92
N GLU A 75 -12.51 -9.06 -12.24
CA GLU A 75 -13.01 -10.33 -12.78
C GLU A 75 -13.47 -11.29 -11.70
N ARG A 76 -12.75 -11.35 -10.56
CA ARG A 76 -13.01 -12.29 -9.47
C ARG A 76 -13.67 -11.64 -8.26
N GLY A 77 -13.85 -10.32 -8.27
CA GLY A 77 -14.47 -9.58 -7.18
C GLY A 77 -13.59 -9.40 -5.94
N LEU A 78 -12.27 -9.66 -6.02
CA LEU A 78 -11.37 -9.49 -4.89
C LEU A 78 -11.36 -8.05 -4.38
N GLU A 79 -11.04 -7.88 -3.10
CA GLU A 79 -11.01 -6.57 -2.45
C GLU A 79 -9.59 -6.00 -2.36
N LEU A 80 -8.59 -6.87 -2.34
CA LEU A 80 -7.17 -6.51 -2.26
C LEU A 80 -6.34 -7.45 -3.14
N VAL A 81 -5.42 -6.89 -3.91
CA VAL A 81 -4.33 -7.64 -4.56
C VAL A 81 -3.02 -7.00 -4.16
N LEU A 82 -2.14 -7.79 -3.54
CA LEU A 82 -0.82 -7.37 -3.11
C LEU A 82 0.21 -7.76 -4.16
N GLY A 83 0.98 -6.79 -4.64
CA GLY A 83 2.13 -7.07 -5.48
C GLY A 83 3.34 -7.41 -4.60
N THR A 84 3.88 -8.60 -4.78
CA THR A 84 5.03 -9.11 -4.04
C THR A 84 6.25 -9.17 -4.94
N ASP A 85 7.41 -8.84 -4.41
CA ASP A 85 8.68 -9.02 -5.12
C ASP A 85 9.29 -10.36 -4.70
N ALA A 86 9.91 -11.05 -5.63
CA ALA A 86 10.75 -12.23 -5.33
C ALA A 86 12.03 -11.87 -4.51
N ILE A 87 12.17 -10.60 -4.11
CA ILE A 87 13.29 -10.13 -3.30
C ILE A 87 13.20 -10.77 -1.91
N LYS A 88 14.30 -11.34 -1.46
CA LYS A 88 14.44 -11.96 -0.14
C LYS A 88 13.98 -10.99 0.95
N HIS A 89 12.80 -11.26 1.49
CA HIS A 89 12.26 -10.52 2.63
C HIS A 89 13.22 -10.61 3.83
N GLY A 90 13.50 -9.47 4.45
CA GLY A 90 14.34 -9.42 5.62
C GLY A 90 13.72 -10.19 6.81
N ILE A 91 14.55 -10.66 7.76
CA ILE A 91 14.08 -11.42 8.93
C ILE A 91 12.93 -10.70 9.65
N ARG A 92 13.00 -9.37 9.77
CA ARG A 92 11.94 -8.56 10.41
C ARG A 92 10.59 -8.65 9.69
N GLU A 93 10.61 -8.63 8.37
CA GLU A 93 9.41 -8.75 7.55
C GLU A 93 8.78 -10.13 7.70
N ARG A 94 9.60 -11.17 7.63
CA ARG A 94 9.16 -12.57 7.85
C ARG A 94 8.52 -12.77 9.23
N VAL A 95 9.09 -12.18 10.27
CA VAL A 95 8.51 -12.21 11.63
C VAL A 95 7.15 -11.53 11.67
N VAL A 96 7.03 -10.34 11.06
CA VAL A 96 5.78 -9.59 11.00
C VAL A 96 4.69 -10.37 10.28
N VAL A 97 5.01 -10.91 9.09
CA VAL A 97 4.05 -11.70 8.29
C VAL A 97 3.65 -12.97 9.02
N GLY A 98 4.61 -13.66 9.65
CA GLY A 98 4.33 -14.85 10.46
C GLY A 98 3.45 -14.58 11.68
N LEU A 99 3.59 -13.42 12.31
CA LEU A 99 2.67 -13.01 13.39
C LEU A 99 1.25 -12.74 12.88
N ILE A 100 1.11 -12.12 11.71
CA ILE A 100 -0.19 -11.89 11.07
C ILE A 100 -0.85 -13.23 10.76
N ASP A 101 -0.11 -14.18 10.17
CA ASP A 101 -0.61 -15.54 9.89
C ASP A 101 -1.09 -16.24 11.17
N THR A 102 -0.29 -16.19 12.22
CA THR A 102 -0.63 -16.83 13.51
C THR A 102 -1.89 -16.25 14.15
N VAL A 103 -2.05 -14.92 14.11
CA VAL A 103 -3.17 -14.23 14.79
C VAL A 103 -4.45 -14.23 13.96
N TYR A 104 -4.33 -14.00 12.63
CA TYR A 104 -5.49 -13.80 11.76
C TYR A 104 -5.73 -14.94 10.78
N ARG A 105 -4.87 -15.98 10.77
CA ARG A 105 -4.92 -17.11 9.85
C ARG A 105 -4.93 -16.71 8.38
N GLN A 106 -4.27 -15.59 8.08
CA GLN A 106 -4.11 -15.05 6.73
C GLN A 106 -2.63 -15.01 6.37
N ARG A 107 -2.26 -15.78 5.36
CA ARG A 107 -0.87 -15.88 4.91
C ARG A 107 -0.57 -14.77 3.93
N TRP A 108 0.54 -14.09 4.19
CA TRP A 108 1.14 -13.12 3.30
C TRP A 108 2.58 -13.52 3.03
N SER A 109 3.03 -13.42 1.78
CA SER A 109 4.43 -13.70 1.43
C SER A 109 5.35 -12.54 1.81
N GLY A 110 4.82 -11.32 1.89
CA GLY A 110 5.57 -10.12 2.27
C GLY A 110 4.68 -8.92 2.54
N VAL A 111 5.31 -7.79 2.81
CA VAL A 111 4.65 -6.48 3.02
C VAL A 111 4.81 -5.64 1.75
N GLY A 112 4.35 -6.14 0.61
CA GLY A 112 4.54 -5.49 -0.68
C GLY A 112 4.03 -4.05 -0.71
N PRO A 113 4.82 -3.08 -1.18
CA PRO A 113 4.40 -1.68 -1.24
C PRO A 113 3.49 -1.38 -2.43
N VAL A 114 3.44 -2.27 -3.42
CA VAL A 114 2.56 -2.17 -4.59
C VAL A 114 1.29 -2.93 -4.32
N ARG A 115 0.15 -2.31 -4.50
CA ARG A 115 -1.14 -2.96 -4.20
C ARG A 115 -2.30 -2.30 -4.91
N ALA A 116 -3.31 -3.10 -5.24
CA ALA A 116 -4.60 -2.66 -5.74
C ALA A 116 -5.69 -2.99 -4.72
N LEU A 117 -6.62 -2.07 -4.50
CA LEU A 117 -7.76 -2.26 -3.60
C LEU A 117 -9.04 -1.71 -4.22
N LYS A 118 -10.17 -2.37 -3.95
CA LYS A 118 -11.47 -1.70 -4.10
C LYS A 118 -11.50 -0.46 -3.21
N PHE A 119 -11.98 0.65 -3.72
CA PHE A 119 -12.01 1.90 -2.95
C PHE A 119 -12.86 1.79 -1.67
N PRO A 120 -14.03 1.14 -1.67
CA PRO A 120 -14.79 0.90 -0.44
C PRO A 120 -14.00 0.10 0.61
N ALA A 121 -13.24 -0.92 0.19
CA ALA A 121 -12.39 -1.70 1.10
C ALA A 121 -11.28 -0.82 1.70
N LEU A 122 -10.62 0.01 0.89
CA LEU A 122 -9.62 0.96 1.38
C LEU A 122 -10.18 1.92 2.44
N VAL A 123 -11.41 2.40 2.24
CA VAL A 123 -12.11 3.26 3.21
C VAL A 123 -12.43 2.48 4.49
N ALA A 124 -12.94 1.25 4.36
CA ALA A 124 -13.29 0.38 5.49
C ALA A 124 -12.07 0.01 6.36
N LEU A 125 -10.87 -0.06 5.78
CA LEU A 125 -9.65 -0.27 6.55
C LEU A 125 -9.43 0.83 7.60
N GLY A 126 -9.97 2.04 7.43
CA GLY A 126 -9.90 3.12 8.41
C GLY A 126 -8.48 3.46 8.84
N MET A 127 -7.55 3.52 7.91
CA MET A 127 -6.13 3.73 8.15
C MET A 127 -5.85 5.08 8.81
N ARG A 128 -5.12 5.08 9.93
CA ARG A 128 -4.79 6.30 10.70
C ARG A 128 -3.29 6.55 10.84
N ASP A 129 -2.46 5.55 10.55
CA ASP A 129 -1.01 5.72 10.62
C ASP A 129 -0.53 6.69 9.53
N ARG A 130 0.19 7.72 9.95
CA ARG A 130 0.81 8.71 9.06
C ARG A 130 2.29 8.42 8.82
N GLY A 131 2.84 7.41 9.49
CA GLY A 131 4.26 7.04 9.47
C GLY A 131 4.60 5.88 8.56
N GLY A 132 5.67 5.18 8.89
CA GLY A 132 6.17 4.03 8.16
C GLY A 132 5.50 2.69 8.51
N GLY A 133 4.57 2.65 9.46
CA GLY A 133 3.81 1.45 9.83
C GLY A 133 2.57 1.21 8.95
N TRP A 134 2.33 2.08 7.98
CA TRP A 134 1.10 2.06 7.19
C TRP A 134 0.92 0.73 6.44
N ASP A 135 1.97 0.21 5.80
CA ASP A 135 1.89 -1.02 5.02
C ASP A 135 1.53 -2.23 5.88
N VAL A 136 2.22 -2.41 7.00
CA VAL A 136 1.93 -3.49 7.95
C VAL A 136 0.55 -3.31 8.58
N GLY A 137 0.22 -2.08 8.99
CA GLY A 137 -1.08 -1.75 9.57
C GLY A 137 -2.23 -2.06 8.61
N MET A 138 -2.02 -1.87 7.32
CA MET A 138 -3.00 -2.21 6.29
C MET A 138 -3.22 -3.73 6.20
N LEU A 139 -2.15 -4.53 6.14
CA LEU A 139 -2.28 -6.00 6.10
C LEU A 139 -2.97 -6.54 7.35
N VAL A 140 -2.61 -6.03 8.53
CA VAL A 140 -3.27 -6.39 9.79
C VAL A 140 -4.76 -6.10 9.74
N ARG A 141 -5.15 -4.92 9.26
CA ARG A 141 -6.57 -4.53 9.16
C ARG A 141 -7.30 -5.30 8.08
N ALA A 142 -6.67 -5.53 6.93
CA ALA A 142 -7.23 -6.37 5.87
C ALA A 142 -7.51 -7.79 6.37
N SER A 143 -6.55 -8.38 7.08
CA SER A 143 -6.70 -9.71 7.69
C SER A 143 -7.79 -9.72 8.78
N LYS A 144 -7.85 -8.68 9.62
CA LYS A 144 -8.87 -8.57 10.67
C LYS A 144 -10.29 -8.43 10.11
N LEU A 145 -10.45 -7.69 9.01
CA LEU A 145 -11.73 -7.53 8.33
C LEU A 145 -12.08 -8.71 7.42
N GLY A 146 -11.16 -9.65 7.21
CA GLY A 146 -11.37 -10.80 6.33
C GLY A 146 -11.51 -10.42 4.87
N LEU A 147 -10.78 -9.41 4.40
CA LEU A 147 -10.85 -8.99 3.00
C LEU A 147 -10.45 -10.15 2.07
N THR A 148 -11.23 -10.33 1.02
CA THR A 148 -10.88 -11.27 -0.05
C THR A 148 -9.66 -10.75 -0.80
N SER A 149 -8.59 -11.54 -0.80
CA SER A 149 -7.29 -11.07 -1.30
C SER A 149 -6.51 -12.13 -2.05
N ASP A 150 -5.57 -11.67 -2.88
CA ASP A 150 -4.61 -12.49 -3.60
C ASP A 150 -3.25 -11.79 -3.66
N GLU A 151 -2.21 -12.50 -4.03
CA GLU A 151 -0.88 -11.97 -4.24
C GLU A 151 -0.44 -12.20 -5.68
N LEU A 152 0.28 -11.22 -6.23
CA LEU A 152 0.85 -11.26 -7.57
C LEU A 152 2.35 -11.04 -7.50
N ASP A 153 3.12 -11.97 -8.05
CA ASP A 153 4.56 -11.79 -8.18
C ASP A 153 4.87 -10.71 -9.22
N LEU A 154 5.57 -9.68 -8.76
CA LEU A 154 6.02 -8.59 -9.61
C LEU A 154 7.42 -8.85 -10.16
N PRO A 155 7.75 -8.28 -11.34
CA PRO A 155 9.11 -8.30 -11.83
C PRO A 155 10.07 -7.70 -10.78
N SER A 156 11.19 -8.40 -10.54
CA SER A 156 12.20 -7.91 -9.61
C SER A 156 12.77 -6.58 -10.10
N GLU A 157 12.66 -5.55 -9.27
CA GLU A 157 13.37 -4.29 -9.44
C GLU A 157 14.43 -4.18 -8.36
N GLU A 158 15.64 -3.74 -8.74
CA GLU A 158 16.58 -3.27 -7.75
C GLU A 158 15.99 -2.01 -7.09
N ALA A 159 15.43 -2.19 -5.91
CA ALA A 159 14.84 -1.09 -5.17
C ALA A 159 15.92 -0.07 -4.81
N VAL A 160 15.78 1.14 -5.30
CA VAL A 160 16.63 2.29 -4.94
C VAL A 160 16.49 2.64 -3.44
N GLY A 161 15.48 2.09 -2.78
CA GLY A 161 15.24 2.23 -1.34
C GLY A 161 14.70 0.93 -0.73
N ARG A 162 15.31 0.46 0.36
CA ARG A 162 14.79 -0.67 1.13
C ARG A 162 13.48 -0.28 1.79
N THR A 163 12.41 -1.04 1.58
CA THR A 163 11.20 -0.99 2.40
C THR A 163 11.61 -1.23 3.86
N ARG A 164 11.63 -0.19 4.67
CA ARG A 164 12.01 -0.29 6.07
C ARG A 164 10.77 -0.62 6.89
N VAL A 165 10.60 -1.88 7.26
CA VAL A 165 9.68 -2.23 8.34
C VAL A 165 10.26 -1.62 9.63
N GLY A 166 9.69 -0.49 10.05
CA GLY A 166 10.13 0.23 11.23
C GLY A 166 9.78 -0.52 12.53
N PRO A 167 10.39 -0.14 13.67
CA PRO A 167 10.12 -0.77 14.98
C PRO A 167 8.65 -0.64 15.41
N HIS A 168 7.90 0.29 14.87
CA HIS A 168 6.48 0.49 15.15
C HIS A 168 5.57 -0.60 14.55
N ALA A 169 6.05 -1.43 13.63
CA ALA A 169 5.26 -2.49 13.00
C ALA A 169 4.76 -3.53 14.03
N LEU A 170 5.60 -3.91 14.99
CA LEU A 170 5.23 -4.81 16.08
C LEU A 170 4.16 -4.21 17.00
N LEU A 171 4.26 -2.92 17.31
CA LEU A 171 3.26 -2.19 18.10
C LEU A 171 1.88 -2.17 17.41
N HIS A 172 1.84 -2.05 16.10
CA HIS A 172 0.59 -2.11 15.33
C HIS A 172 -0.11 -3.46 15.45
N ILE A 173 0.65 -4.56 15.34
CA ILE A 173 0.09 -5.91 15.47
C ILE A 173 -0.48 -6.11 16.87
N LEU A 174 0.28 -5.78 17.90
CA LEU A 174 -0.13 -5.95 19.30
C LEU A 174 -1.34 -5.09 19.65
N ARG A 175 -1.35 -3.82 19.23
CA ARG A 175 -2.46 -2.90 19.50
C ARG A 175 -3.78 -3.33 18.85
N HIS A 176 -3.74 -3.99 17.71
CA HIS A 176 -4.94 -4.46 17.02
C HIS A 176 -5.33 -5.89 17.39
N ALA A 177 -4.41 -6.71 17.90
CA ALA A 177 -4.70 -8.05 18.42
C ALA A 177 -5.50 -7.99 19.73
N THR A 178 -5.32 -6.94 20.55
CA THR A 178 -5.97 -6.79 21.86
C THR A 178 -7.34 -6.09 21.82
N MET A 179 -7.70 -5.48 20.70
CA MET A 179 -9.04 -4.89 20.53
C MET A 179 -9.98 -5.94 19.88
N ARG A 180 -10.56 -6.80 20.73
CA ARG A 180 -11.74 -7.60 20.40
C ARG A 180 -13.00 -6.77 20.57
#